data_da4b8fe106305f0ac802dfb622a7b6ab
#
_entry.id   da4b8fe106305f0ac802dfb622a7b6ab
#
_cell.length_a   1.000
_cell.length_b   1.000
_cell.length_c   1.000
_cell.angle_alpha   90.00
_cell.angle_beta   90.00
_cell.angle_gamma   90.00
#
_symmetry.space_group_name_H-M   'P 1'
#
loop_
_entity.id
_entity.type
_entity.pdbx_description
1 polymer ?
#
loop_
_entity_poly.entity_id
_entity_poly.type
_entity_poly.pdbx_seq_one_letter_code
_entity_poly.pdbx_strand_id
1 'polypeptide(L)'
;KIYQVGGAVRDEMLGKVSKDLDLLVVGVELNKLAKILKPFGKVNMVGKAFGIIKFKPERSEEDIDISVPRIDSKSTGKGHRDFEVKLGKGITLQQDQLRRDFWMNALAKDVETGEIHDVEGQGKVDIENQQVRVIGPQAFKDDPLRMLRAVQFAARFDFSIEPNTLDQIKKNVRLIKTISADRFQEEFRKMFEKGTPSIGVNYLKETGILRQLFPKSSGNFPIEFDKLDKKAFPAFLAILLKEHSFTDIQKKMRLSNEDARAVSEVMYYMAMTDTGKQEDSEIGLVHFVGQTSAKGISNVEAVLSVTRKTPISNRLKMMKRAGKPTSMKELGIGGRDLVKLGLKGKKIGDALQFSLDHAIESGNNDPKYLLDTVKSKFGVK
;
A
#
# COMPACT_ATOMS: atom_id res chain seq x y z
N LYS A 1 -11.72 -31.08 18.02
CA LYS A 1 -12.29 -29.79 18.41
C LYS A 1 -12.06 -28.75 17.31
N ILE A 2 -12.99 -27.79 17.21
CA ILE A 2 -12.93 -26.71 16.21
C ILE A 2 -12.87 -25.37 16.95
N TYR A 3 -11.94 -24.53 16.52
CA TYR A 3 -11.74 -23.20 17.10
C TYR A 3 -11.76 -22.15 16.00
N GLN A 4 -12.41 -21.01 16.25
CA GLN A 4 -12.17 -19.80 15.51
C GLN A 4 -10.86 -19.20 16.03
N VAL A 5 -9.97 -18.72 15.12
CA VAL A 5 -8.62 -18.30 15.51
C VAL A 5 -8.20 -16.99 14.83
N GLY A 6 -7.14 -16.41 15.36
CA GLY A 6 -6.46 -15.29 14.73
C GLY A 6 -7.18 -13.95 14.85
N GLY A 7 -7.14 -13.19 13.75
CA GLY A 7 -7.67 -11.83 13.72
C GLY A 7 -9.15 -11.69 14.05
N ALA A 8 -9.95 -12.70 13.70
CA ALA A 8 -11.39 -12.66 13.93
C ALA A 8 -11.75 -12.63 15.43
N VAL A 9 -11.06 -13.43 16.26
CA VAL A 9 -11.30 -13.45 17.71
C VAL A 9 -10.89 -12.13 18.36
N ARG A 10 -9.72 -11.60 17.97
CA ARG A 10 -9.28 -10.28 18.43
C ARG A 10 -10.27 -9.19 18.01
N ASP A 11 -10.72 -9.18 16.76
CA ASP A 11 -11.61 -8.14 16.22
C ASP A 11 -12.97 -8.20 16.94
N GLU A 12 -13.49 -9.40 17.27
CA GLU A 12 -14.68 -9.59 18.09
C GLU A 12 -14.51 -8.97 19.49
N MET A 13 -13.37 -9.20 20.15
CA MET A 13 -13.08 -8.60 21.46
C MET A 13 -12.96 -7.07 21.41
N LEU A 14 -12.56 -6.51 20.25
CA LEU A 14 -12.54 -5.08 19.98
C LEU A 14 -13.91 -4.51 19.56
N GLY A 15 -14.98 -5.31 19.59
CA GLY A 15 -16.30 -4.92 19.13
C GLY A 15 -16.40 -4.70 17.62
N LYS A 16 -15.47 -5.26 16.84
CA LYS A 16 -15.44 -5.13 15.39
C LYS A 16 -15.96 -6.42 14.71
N VAL A 17 -16.73 -6.26 13.66
CA VAL A 17 -17.17 -7.41 12.86
C VAL A 17 -16.04 -7.81 11.91
N SER A 18 -15.56 -9.05 12.04
CA SER A 18 -14.65 -9.66 11.06
C SER A 18 -15.45 -10.35 9.96
N LYS A 19 -15.05 -10.13 8.71
CA LYS A 19 -15.58 -10.88 7.55
C LYS A 19 -14.79 -12.17 7.31
N ASP A 20 -13.59 -12.27 7.85
CA ASP A 20 -12.71 -13.42 7.66
C ASP A 20 -13.02 -14.48 8.72
N LEU A 21 -13.34 -15.69 8.30
CA LEU A 21 -13.56 -16.84 9.17
C LEU A 21 -12.40 -17.82 9.02
N ASP A 22 -11.48 -17.75 10.00
CA ASP A 22 -10.34 -18.67 10.10
C ASP A 22 -10.66 -19.75 11.15
N LEU A 23 -10.72 -21.01 10.74
CA LEU A 23 -10.96 -22.16 11.62
C LEU A 23 -9.71 -23.01 11.82
N LEU A 24 -9.52 -23.47 13.04
CA LEU A 24 -8.47 -24.43 13.42
C LEU A 24 -9.12 -25.71 13.92
N VAL A 25 -8.81 -26.85 13.28
CA VAL A 25 -9.34 -28.16 13.66
C VAL A 25 -8.25 -29.00 14.33
N VAL A 26 -8.36 -29.18 15.63
CA VAL A 26 -7.39 -29.91 16.46
C VAL A 26 -7.74 -31.40 16.50
N GLY A 27 -6.71 -32.27 16.47
CA GLY A 27 -6.86 -33.73 16.63
C GLY A 27 -7.12 -34.51 15.33
N VAL A 28 -6.95 -33.86 14.17
CA VAL A 28 -7.14 -34.48 12.85
C VAL A 28 -5.96 -34.24 11.94
N GLU A 29 -5.66 -35.18 11.06
CA GLU A 29 -4.69 -35.01 9.98
C GLU A 29 -5.28 -34.21 8.82
N LEU A 30 -4.47 -33.35 8.17
CA LEU A 30 -4.92 -32.47 7.09
C LEU A 30 -5.62 -33.23 5.95
N ASN A 31 -5.05 -34.37 5.50
CA ASN A 31 -5.63 -35.14 4.42
C ASN A 31 -6.97 -35.83 4.84
N LYS A 32 -7.09 -36.20 6.12
CA LYS A 32 -8.34 -36.75 6.66
C LYS A 32 -9.41 -35.66 6.76
N LEU A 33 -9.05 -34.46 7.21
CA LEU A 33 -9.93 -33.31 7.26
C LEU A 33 -10.43 -32.94 5.85
N ALA A 34 -9.58 -32.91 4.85
CA ALA A 34 -9.94 -32.67 3.47
C ALA A 34 -10.96 -33.69 2.94
N LYS A 35 -10.81 -35.00 3.31
CA LYS A 35 -11.78 -36.04 2.94
C LYS A 35 -13.14 -35.86 3.63
N ILE A 36 -13.15 -35.43 4.90
CA ILE A 36 -14.38 -35.15 5.66
C ILE A 36 -15.15 -33.98 5.04
N LEU A 37 -14.45 -32.95 4.58
CA LEU A 37 -15.07 -31.74 4.02
C LEU A 37 -15.63 -31.93 2.60
N LYS A 38 -15.07 -32.86 1.80
CA LYS A 38 -15.46 -33.08 0.40
C LYS A 38 -16.96 -33.26 0.14
N PRO A 39 -17.74 -34.00 0.97
CA PRO A 39 -19.19 -34.16 0.76
C PRO A 39 -19.99 -32.86 0.94
N PHE A 40 -19.40 -31.83 1.58
CA PHE A 40 -20.12 -30.62 1.95
C PHE A 40 -19.72 -29.40 1.08
N GLY A 41 -18.80 -29.56 0.12
CA GLY A 41 -18.41 -28.50 -0.75
C GLY A 41 -17.05 -28.68 -1.43
N LYS A 42 -16.56 -27.61 -2.06
CA LYS A 42 -15.30 -27.61 -2.79
C LYS A 42 -14.11 -27.44 -1.84
N VAL A 43 -13.19 -28.39 -1.89
CA VAL A 43 -11.97 -28.41 -1.07
C VAL A 43 -10.76 -28.07 -1.93
N ASN A 44 -10.03 -27.00 -1.61
CA ASN A 44 -8.80 -26.60 -2.28
C ASN A 44 -7.64 -26.56 -1.27
N MET A 45 -6.61 -27.39 -1.49
CA MET A 45 -5.43 -27.50 -0.62
C MET A 45 -4.31 -26.51 -1.06
N VAL A 46 -4.61 -25.23 -1.08
CA VAL A 46 -3.70 -24.17 -1.55
C VAL A 46 -2.44 -24.06 -0.68
N GLY A 47 -2.57 -24.32 0.60
CA GLY A 47 -1.50 -24.19 1.57
C GLY A 47 -1.05 -25.51 2.18
N LYS A 48 -0.94 -26.60 1.40
CA LYS A 48 -0.63 -27.95 1.92
C LYS A 48 0.62 -27.98 2.82
N ALA A 49 1.66 -27.24 2.45
CA ALA A 49 2.88 -27.10 3.24
C ALA A 49 2.66 -26.38 4.58
N PHE A 50 1.59 -25.58 4.70
CA PHE A 50 1.25 -24.80 5.88
C PHE A 50 0.01 -25.31 6.62
N GLY A 51 -0.57 -26.43 6.16
CA GLY A 51 -1.72 -27.04 6.80
C GLY A 51 -3.05 -26.30 6.62
N ILE A 52 -3.25 -25.60 5.50
CA ILE A 52 -4.44 -24.78 5.22
C ILE A 52 -5.25 -25.39 4.06
N ILE A 53 -6.55 -25.47 4.27
CA ILE A 53 -7.58 -25.83 3.30
C ILE A 53 -8.47 -24.61 3.06
N LYS A 54 -8.63 -24.19 1.82
CA LYS A 54 -9.72 -23.31 1.41
C LYS A 54 -10.93 -24.14 1.11
N PHE A 55 -11.96 -23.97 1.91
CA PHE A 55 -13.21 -24.71 1.82
C PHE A 55 -14.34 -23.78 1.38
N LYS A 56 -15.02 -24.12 0.28
CA LYS A 56 -16.22 -23.44 -0.17
C LYS A 56 -17.42 -24.35 0.02
N PRO A 57 -18.31 -24.08 1.01
CA PRO A 57 -19.54 -24.84 1.19
C PRO A 57 -20.46 -24.77 -0.05
N GLU A 58 -21.21 -25.81 -0.33
CA GLU A 58 -22.09 -25.88 -1.53
C GLU A 58 -23.09 -24.71 -1.63
N ARG A 59 -23.51 -24.16 -0.49
CA ARG A 59 -24.53 -23.10 -0.42
C ARG A 59 -23.96 -21.74 -0.04
N SER A 60 -22.65 -21.56 -0.09
CA SER A 60 -21.98 -20.30 0.25
C SER A 60 -21.19 -19.77 -0.94
N GLU A 61 -21.19 -18.45 -1.09
CA GLU A 61 -20.28 -17.78 -2.04
C GLU A 61 -18.91 -17.48 -1.42
N GLU A 62 -18.78 -17.55 -0.10
CA GLU A 62 -17.56 -17.24 0.63
C GLU A 62 -16.72 -18.49 0.88
N ASP A 63 -15.41 -18.35 0.73
CA ASP A 63 -14.44 -19.35 1.12
C ASP A 63 -14.15 -19.26 2.63
N ILE A 64 -13.96 -20.41 3.28
CA ILE A 64 -13.55 -20.51 4.68
C ILE A 64 -12.13 -21.08 4.72
N ASP A 65 -11.23 -20.42 5.42
CA ASP A 65 -9.88 -20.93 5.66
C ASP A 65 -9.90 -21.87 6.86
N ILE A 66 -9.69 -23.18 6.60
CA ILE A 66 -9.67 -24.23 7.64
C ILE A 66 -8.25 -24.78 7.75
N SER A 67 -7.66 -24.72 8.94
CA SER A 67 -6.32 -25.18 9.20
C SER A 67 -6.26 -26.30 10.23
N VAL A 68 -5.16 -27.04 10.25
CA VAL A 68 -4.77 -27.93 11.37
C VAL A 68 -3.64 -27.28 12.15
N PRO A 69 -3.47 -27.60 13.45
CA PRO A 69 -2.38 -27.10 14.26
C PRO A 69 -1.03 -27.38 13.63
N ARG A 70 -0.09 -26.47 13.81
CA ARG A 70 1.28 -26.63 13.32
C ARG A 70 2.32 -26.13 14.32
N ILE A 71 3.51 -26.65 14.17
CA ILE A 71 4.71 -26.15 14.82
C ILE A 71 5.70 -25.80 13.71
N ASP A 72 6.18 -24.57 13.71
CA ASP A 72 7.23 -24.14 12.80
C ASP A 72 8.57 -24.55 13.44
N SER A 73 9.29 -25.53 12.84
CA SER A 73 10.61 -25.89 13.30
C SER A 73 11.65 -24.85 12.87
N LYS A 74 12.78 -24.79 13.58
CA LYS A 74 13.83 -23.78 13.35
C LYS A 74 14.27 -23.77 11.90
N SER A 75 14.44 -22.56 11.35
CA SER A 75 15.06 -22.33 10.05
C SER A 75 16.45 -22.95 10.00
N THR A 76 16.76 -23.69 8.93
CA THR A 76 18.09 -24.27 8.69
C THR A 76 19.12 -23.22 8.22
N GLY A 77 18.74 -21.94 8.15
CA GLY A 77 19.64 -20.82 7.83
C GLY A 77 19.83 -20.54 6.33
N LYS A 78 19.12 -21.22 5.44
CA LYS A 78 19.26 -21.06 3.97
C LYS A 78 18.18 -20.21 3.30
N GLY A 79 17.31 -19.50 4.06
CA GLY A 79 16.29 -18.59 3.55
C GLY A 79 14.87 -18.89 4.02
N HIS A 80 13.92 -18.01 3.74
CA HIS A 80 12.52 -18.03 4.22
C HIS A 80 11.68 -19.27 3.80
N ARG A 81 12.22 -20.24 3.09
CA ARG A 81 11.56 -21.49 2.68
C ARG A 81 12.02 -22.72 3.45
N ASP A 82 12.93 -22.59 4.40
CA ASP A 82 13.59 -23.69 5.08
C ASP A 82 12.99 -24.04 6.46
N PHE A 83 11.71 -23.76 6.66
CA PHE A 83 11.00 -24.24 7.84
C PHE A 83 10.45 -25.63 7.60
N GLU A 84 10.89 -26.60 8.37
CA GLU A 84 10.14 -27.85 8.52
C GLU A 84 8.89 -27.56 9.35
N VAL A 85 7.74 -27.67 8.73
CA VAL A 85 6.44 -27.50 9.39
C VAL A 85 5.92 -28.88 9.78
N LYS A 86 5.80 -29.14 11.08
CA LYS A 86 5.03 -30.30 11.57
C LYS A 86 3.55 -29.92 11.64
N LEU A 87 2.68 -30.78 11.12
CA LEU A 87 1.26 -30.52 10.94
C LEU A 87 0.38 -31.56 11.62
N GLY A 88 -0.74 -31.13 12.15
CA GLY A 88 -1.91 -31.96 12.43
C GLY A 88 -1.90 -32.72 13.75
N LYS A 89 -2.19 -34.03 13.68
CA LYS A 89 -2.44 -34.85 14.88
C LYS A 89 -1.23 -34.91 15.83
N GLY A 90 -1.48 -34.63 17.11
CA GLY A 90 -0.44 -34.62 18.17
C GLY A 90 0.07 -33.23 18.50
N ILE A 91 -0.29 -32.20 17.73
CA ILE A 91 0.00 -30.80 18.06
C ILE A 91 -1.20 -30.22 18.80
N THR A 92 -0.93 -29.58 19.95
CA THR A 92 -1.96 -28.98 20.79
C THR A 92 -2.37 -27.59 20.32
N LEU A 93 -3.54 -27.12 20.76
CA LEU A 93 -3.96 -25.72 20.57
C LEU A 93 -2.91 -24.74 21.10
N GLN A 94 -2.41 -24.97 22.31
CA GLN A 94 -1.41 -24.12 22.95
C GLN A 94 -0.12 -24.01 22.10
N GLN A 95 0.35 -25.12 21.54
CA GLN A 95 1.53 -25.08 20.65
C GLN A 95 1.29 -24.25 19.38
N ASP A 96 0.08 -24.30 18.81
CA ASP A 96 -0.28 -23.46 17.67
C ASP A 96 -0.39 -21.98 18.05
N GLN A 97 -0.90 -21.67 19.24
CA GLN A 97 -0.99 -20.31 19.74
C GLN A 97 0.40 -19.69 19.97
N LEU A 98 1.33 -20.42 20.59
CA LEU A 98 2.68 -19.94 20.92
C LEU A 98 3.60 -19.67 19.71
N ARG A 99 3.31 -20.23 18.55
CA ARG A 99 4.10 -19.95 17.33
C ARG A 99 3.66 -18.66 16.61
N ARG A 100 2.53 -18.04 17.01
CA ARG A 100 1.98 -16.84 16.36
C ARG A 100 2.89 -15.65 16.60
N ASP A 101 2.55 -14.53 15.96
CA ASP A 101 3.35 -13.31 16.01
C ASP A 101 3.17 -12.52 17.32
N PHE A 102 1.91 -12.26 17.69
CA PHE A 102 1.56 -11.41 18.83
C PHE A 102 0.48 -12.07 19.70
N TRP A 103 0.53 -11.81 21.01
CA TRP A 103 -0.43 -12.38 21.96
C TRP A 103 -1.87 -12.05 21.61
N MET A 104 -2.17 -10.81 21.20
CA MET A 104 -3.51 -10.40 20.78
C MET A 104 -4.04 -11.20 19.55
N ASN A 105 -3.17 -11.85 18.78
CA ASN A 105 -3.53 -12.69 17.63
C ASN A 105 -3.50 -14.19 17.96
N ALA A 106 -3.11 -14.55 19.19
CA ALA A 106 -2.98 -15.94 19.61
C ALA A 106 -4.25 -16.50 20.29
N LEU A 107 -5.30 -15.71 20.36
CA LEU A 107 -6.58 -16.13 20.90
C LEU A 107 -7.25 -17.17 20.02
N ALA A 108 -7.97 -18.11 20.67
CA ALA A 108 -8.78 -19.10 19.99
C ALA A 108 -10.15 -19.22 20.72
N LYS A 109 -11.25 -19.18 19.96
CA LYS A 109 -12.59 -19.32 20.49
C LYS A 109 -13.14 -20.70 20.11
N ASP A 110 -13.50 -21.51 21.09
CA ASP A 110 -14.16 -22.80 20.88
C ASP A 110 -15.51 -22.56 20.20
N VAL A 111 -15.72 -23.16 19.03
CA VAL A 111 -16.94 -22.95 18.23
C VAL A 111 -18.19 -23.51 18.90
N GLU A 112 -18.04 -24.58 19.72
CA GLU A 112 -19.14 -25.26 20.37
C GLU A 112 -19.57 -24.54 21.68
N THR A 113 -18.59 -24.13 22.50
CA THR A 113 -18.87 -23.54 23.82
C THR A 113 -18.82 -22.00 23.83
N GLY A 114 -18.19 -21.39 22.84
CA GLY A 114 -17.91 -19.96 22.80
C GLY A 114 -16.79 -19.52 23.73
N GLU A 115 -16.14 -20.44 24.43
CA GLU A 115 -15.03 -20.12 25.36
C GLU A 115 -13.79 -19.61 24.60
N ILE A 116 -13.21 -18.51 25.09
CA ILE A 116 -11.96 -17.96 24.53
C ILE A 116 -10.77 -18.52 25.31
N HIS A 117 -9.98 -19.33 24.61
CA HIS A 117 -8.70 -19.84 25.05
C HIS A 117 -7.60 -18.83 24.80
N ASP A 118 -7.01 -18.33 25.87
CA ASP A 118 -5.89 -17.40 25.87
C ASP A 118 -4.72 -18.06 26.61
N VAL A 119 -3.75 -18.53 25.84
CA VAL A 119 -2.55 -19.16 26.41
C VAL A 119 -1.78 -18.12 27.21
N GLU A 120 -1.45 -18.45 28.46
CA GLU A 120 -0.82 -17.56 29.44
C GLU A 120 -1.65 -16.31 29.85
N GLY A 121 -2.88 -16.16 29.33
CA GLY A 121 -3.77 -15.03 29.67
C GLY A 121 -3.34 -13.67 29.12
N GLN A 122 -2.29 -13.63 28.31
CA GLN A 122 -1.65 -12.38 27.88
C GLN A 122 -2.39 -11.68 26.73
N GLY A 123 -3.08 -12.43 25.87
CA GLY A 123 -3.74 -11.87 24.70
C GLY A 123 -4.88 -10.93 25.03
N LYS A 124 -5.70 -11.30 26.03
CA LYS A 124 -6.79 -10.44 26.53
C LYS A 124 -6.24 -9.18 27.18
N VAL A 125 -5.22 -9.34 28.03
CA VAL A 125 -4.55 -8.21 28.72
C VAL A 125 -3.95 -7.22 27.71
N ASP A 126 -3.33 -7.71 26.64
CA ASP A 126 -2.75 -6.84 25.60
C ASP A 126 -3.84 -6.09 24.80
N ILE A 127 -5.00 -6.72 24.56
CA ILE A 127 -6.15 -6.05 23.93
C ILE A 127 -6.72 -4.95 24.84
N GLU A 128 -6.92 -5.26 26.12
CA GLU A 128 -7.44 -4.31 27.13
C GLU A 128 -6.50 -3.11 27.31
N ASN A 129 -5.19 -3.35 27.34
CA ASN A 129 -4.16 -2.32 27.46
C ASN A 129 -3.81 -1.65 26.14
N GLN A 130 -4.44 -2.02 25.02
CA GLN A 130 -4.15 -1.52 23.68
C GLN A 130 -2.67 -1.64 23.32
N GLN A 131 -2.09 -2.84 23.50
CA GLN A 131 -0.69 -3.11 23.29
C GLN A 131 -0.44 -4.19 22.24
N VAL A 132 0.62 -3.99 21.46
CA VAL A 132 1.18 -5.01 20.54
C VAL A 132 2.41 -5.62 21.20
N ARG A 133 2.29 -6.86 21.67
CA ARG A 133 3.35 -7.61 22.34
C ARG A 133 3.69 -8.87 21.56
N VAL A 134 4.97 -9.07 21.25
CA VAL A 134 5.47 -10.23 20.51
C VAL A 134 5.50 -11.47 21.40
N ILE A 135 5.26 -12.65 20.81
CA ILE A 135 5.36 -13.94 21.50
C ILE A 135 6.79 -14.47 21.42
N GLY A 136 7.46 -14.46 22.56
CA GLY A 136 8.79 -15.04 22.73
C GLY A 136 9.96 -14.20 22.19
N PRO A 137 11.18 -14.48 22.70
CA PRO A 137 12.35 -13.64 22.44
C PRO A 137 13.01 -13.89 21.06
N GLN A 138 12.68 -14.99 20.38
CA GLN A 138 13.26 -15.33 19.08
C GLN A 138 12.37 -14.95 17.90
N ALA A 139 11.16 -14.45 18.16
CA ALA A 139 10.12 -14.23 17.16
C ALA A 139 10.58 -13.40 15.94
N PHE A 140 11.41 -12.38 16.15
CA PHE A 140 11.93 -11.52 15.06
C PHE A 140 13.10 -12.14 14.30
N LYS A 141 13.80 -13.12 14.89
CA LYS A 141 14.81 -13.90 14.19
C LYS A 141 14.16 -15.00 13.35
N ASP A 142 13.09 -15.58 13.87
CA ASP A 142 12.32 -16.62 13.16
C ASP A 142 11.61 -16.02 11.93
N ASP A 143 10.91 -14.90 12.08
CA ASP A 143 10.33 -14.14 10.95
C ASP A 143 10.52 -12.64 11.14
N PRO A 144 11.53 -12.03 10.47
CA PRO A 144 11.77 -10.58 10.53
C PRO A 144 10.59 -9.71 10.10
N LEU A 145 9.63 -10.23 9.30
CA LEU A 145 8.43 -9.49 8.92
C LEU A 145 7.58 -9.10 10.14
N ARG A 146 7.65 -9.88 11.22
CA ARG A 146 6.92 -9.57 12.45
C ARG A 146 7.27 -8.19 13.02
N MET A 147 8.48 -7.67 12.77
CA MET A 147 8.85 -6.30 13.16
C MET A 147 7.97 -5.25 12.43
N LEU A 148 7.78 -5.44 11.12
CA LEU A 148 6.92 -4.53 10.34
C LEU A 148 5.44 -4.73 10.66
N ARG A 149 5.04 -5.98 10.93
CA ARG A 149 3.67 -6.29 11.38
C ARG A 149 3.34 -5.65 12.72
N ALA A 150 4.30 -5.55 13.65
CA ALA A 150 4.11 -4.82 14.91
C ALA A 150 3.77 -3.35 14.65
N VAL A 151 4.51 -2.69 13.76
CA VAL A 151 4.25 -1.30 13.35
C VAL A 151 2.88 -1.18 12.65
N GLN A 152 2.58 -2.12 11.75
CA GLN A 152 1.31 -2.14 11.03
C GLN A 152 0.12 -2.31 11.97
N PHE A 153 0.21 -3.21 12.96
CA PHE A 153 -0.86 -3.41 13.93
C PHE A 153 -1.00 -2.22 14.89
N ALA A 154 0.11 -1.62 15.35
CA ALA A 154 0.07 -0.41 16.13
C ALA A 154 -0.68 0.71 15.39
N ALA A 155 -0.36 0.92 14.11
CA ALA A 155 -1.06 1.90 13.27
C ALA A 155 -2.53 1.55 13.01
N ARG A 156 -2.85 0.25 12.81
CA ARG A 156 -4.19 -0.22 12.45
C ARG A 156 -5.18 -0.12 13.61
N PHE A 157 -4.72 -0.38 14.82
CA PHE A 157 -5.59 -0.44 16.01
C PHE A 157 -5.45 0.76 16.92
N ASP A 158 -4.52 1.67 16.62
CA ASP A 158 -4.13 2.77 17.49
C ASP A 158 -3.57 2.26 18.85
N PHE A 159 -2.76 1.20 18.74
CA PHE A 159 -2.14 0.53 19.88
C PHE A 159 -0.69 0.99 20.06
N SER A 160 -0.21 0.95 21.30
CA SER A 160 1.22 1.09 21.58
C SER A 160 1.97 -0.22 21.31
N ILE A 161 3.24 -0.14 20.90
CA ILE A 161 4.13 -1.30 20.93
C ILE A 161 4.69 -1.43 22.33
N GLU A 162 4.52 -2.61 22.93
CA GLU A 162 5.00 -2.88 24.31
C GLU A 162 6.52 -2.64 24.39
N PRO A 163 7.02 -1.99 25.49
CA PRO A 163 8.42 -1.52 25.56
C PRO A 163 9.48 -2.58 25.26
N ASN A 164 9.36 -3.79 25.82
CA ASN A 164 10.32 -4.86 25.56
C ASN A 164 10.25 -5.36 24.08
N THR A 165 9.05 -5.39 23.50
CA THR A 165 8.84 -5.68 22.08
C THR A 165 9.52 -4.63 21.20
N LEU A 166 9.38 -3.35 21.55
CA LEU A 166 10.03 -2.24 20.84
C LEU A 166 11.55 -2.34 20.90
N ASP A 167 12.11 -2.68 22.07
CA ASP A 167 13.54 -2.89 22.24
C ASP A 167 14.05 -4.09 21.45
N GLN A 168 13.27 -5.18 21.41
CA GLN A 168 13.60 -6.35 20.58
C GLN A 168 13.60 -5.99 19.09
N ILE A 169 12.68 -5.16 18.61
CA ILE A 169 12.69 -4.66 17.22
C ILE A 169 13.98 -3.88 16.96
N LYS A 170 14.31 -2.91 17.81
CA LYS A 170 15.54 -2.10 17.68
C LYS A 170 16.80 -2.96 17.61
N LYS A 171 16.90 -3.99 18.46
CA LYS A 171 18.05 -4.94 18.48
C LYS A 171 18.14 -5.79 17.20
N ASN A 172 17.02 -6.15 16.59
CA ASN A 172 16.95 -7.04 15.42
C ASN A 172 16.70 -6.31 14.09
N VAL A 173 16.63 -4.97 14.10
CA VAL A 173 16.22 -4.16 12.95
C VAL A 173 16.98 -4.44 11.66
N ARG A 174 18.26 -4.87 11.75
CA ARG A 174 19.08 -5.22 10.57
C ARG A 174 18.51 -6.38 9.76
N LEU A 175 17.77 -7.28 10.42
CA LEU A 175 17.15 -8.45 9.78
C LEU A 175 16.00 -8.04 8.83
N ILE A 176 15.47 -6.82 8.92
CA ILE A 176 14.42 -6.33 8.03
C ILE A 176 14.81 -6.39 6.55
N LYS A 177 16.11 -6.33 6.24
CA LYS A 177 16.63 -6.41 4.87
C LYS A 177 16.50 -7.78 4.22
N THR A 178 16.22 -8.83 5.01
CA THR A 178 16.06 -10.21 4.50
C THR A 178 14.65 -10.49 4.00
N ILE A 179 13.70 -9.59 4.25
CA ILE A 179 12.30 -9.74 3.85
C ILE A 179 12.17 -9.50 2.34
N SER A 180 11.36 -10.32 1.68
CA SER A 180 11.05 -10.09 0.25
C SER A 180 10.27 -8.79 0.06
N ALA A 181 10.50 -8.13 -1.08
CA ALA A 181 9.88 -6.85 -1.40
C ALA A 181 8.34 -6.94 -1.40
N ASP A 182 7.78 -8.06 -1.87
CA ASP A 182 6.33 -8.27 -1.93
C ASP A 182 5.70 -8.29 -0.53
N ARG A 183 6.29 -9.07 0.42
CA ARG A 183 5.82 -9.13 1.82
C ARG A 183 5.95 -7.77 2.52
N PHE A 184 7.06 -7.07 2.25
CA PHE A 184 7.31 -5.75 2.78
C PHE A 184 6.29 -4.72 2.29
N GLN A 185 6.07 -4.65 0.97
CA GLN A 185 5.12 -3.72 0.35
C GLN A 185 3.69 -3.96 0.84
N GLU A 186 3.29 -5.22 1.02
CA GLU A 186 1.96 -5.58 1.52
C GLU A 186 1.70 -5.01 2.93
N GLU A 187 2.64 -5.14 3.86
CA GLU A 187 2.48 -4.60 5.23
C GLU A 187 2.51 -3.06 5.25
N PHE A 188 3.34 -2.42 4.40
CA PHE A 188 3.32 -0.97 4.24
C PHE A 188 1.98 -0.46 3.71
N ARG A 189 1.42 -1.16 2.74
CA ARG A 189 0.10 -0.84 2.19
C ARG A 189 -1.00 -0.98 3.25
N LYS A 190 -1.01 -2.09 3.99
CA LYS A 190 -1.96 -2.30 5.10
C LYS A 190 -1.84 -1.22 6.17
N MET A 191 -0.61 -0.81 6.51
CA MET A 191 -0.36 0.26 7.47
C MET A 191 -1.00 1.58 7.03
N PHE A 192 -0.87 1.93 5.75
CA PHE A 192 -1.44 3.14 5.19
C PHE A 192 -2.97 3.04 5.01
N GLU A 193 -3.45 2.01 4.32
CA GLU A 193 -4.85 1.90 3.91
C GLU A 193 -5.80 1.57 5.08
N LYS A 194 -5.32 0.78 6.07
CA LYS A 194 -6.15 0.25 7.17
C LYS A 194 -5.82 0.84 8.53
N GLY A 195 -4.80 1.69 8.62
CA GLY A 195 -4.31 2.23 9.88
C GLY A 195 -4.29 3.76 9.94
N THR A 196 -3.67 4.28 10.99
CA THR A 196 -3.31 5.69 11.18
C THR A 196 -1.86 5.88 10.73
N PRO A 197 -1.62 6.41 9.51
CA PRO A 197 -0.28 6.42 8.92
C PRO A 197 0.77 7.15 9.74
N SER A 198 0.41 8.22 10.46
CA SER A 198 1.34 8.96 11.32
C SER A 198 1.92 8.09 12.45
N ILE A 199 1.09 7.24 13.07
CA ILE A 199 1.53 6.29 14.10
C ILE A 199 2.54 5.31 13.48
N GLY A 200 2.20 4.73 12.32
CA GLY A 200 3.08 3.81 11.62
C GLY A 200 4.42 4.44 11.25
N VAL A 201 4.41 5.63 10.67
CA VAL A 201 5.62 6.38 10.30
C VAL A 201 6.48 6.70 11.53
N ASN A 202 5.86 7.09 12.66
CA ASN A 202 6.59 7.37 13.90
C ASN A 202 7.30 6.11 14.41
N TYR A 203 6.63 4.94 14.44
CA TYR A 203 7.27 3.69 14.82
C TYR A 203 8.32 3.21 13.81
N LEU A 204 8.14 3.41 12.50
CA LEU A 204 9.17 3.12 11.51
C LEU A 204 10.46 3.91 11.75
N LYS A 205 10.32 5.17 12.20
CA LYS A 205 11.46 6.03 12.59
C LYS A 205 12.08 5.55 13.90
N GLU A 206 11.28 5.43 14.94
CA GLU A 206 11.72 5.10 16.29
C GLU A 206 12.46 3.75 16.35
N THR A 207 11.96 2.75 15.62
CA THR A 207 12.56 1.41 15.52
C THR A 207 13.79 1.37 14.63
N GLY A 208 14.02 2.41 13.82
CA GLY A 208 15.09 2.43 12.81
C GLY A 208 14.78 1.64 11.54
N ILE A 209 13.58 1.04 11.42
CA ILE A 209 13.17 0.28 10.22
C ILE A 209 13.24 1.17 8.97
N LEU A 210 12.72 2.41 9.05
CA LEU A 210 12.76 3.34 7.92
C LEU A 210 14.19 3.56 7.43
N ARG A 211 15.13 3.84 8.35
CA ARG A 211 16.55 4.07 8.02
C ARG A 211 17.25 2.86 7.45
N GLN A 212 16.89 1.64 7.91
CA GLN A 212 17.47 0.40 7.37
C GLN A 212 17.04 0.14 5.93
N LEU A 213 15.81 0.47 5.58
CA LEU A 213 15.24 0.24 4.25
C LEU A 213 15.50 1.40 3.31
N PHE A 214 15.40 2.62 3.82
CA PHE A 214 15.50 3.87 3.06
C PHE A 214 16.48 4.82 3.76
N PRO A 215 17.80 4.61 3.60
CA PRO A 215 18.83 5.32 4.37
C PRO A 215 18.86 6.84 4.18
N LYS A 216 18.36 7.34 3.04
CA LYS A 216 18.33 8.78 2.73
C LYS A 216 17.13 9.48 3.36
N SER A 217 16.13 8.75 3.87
CA SER A 217 14.94 9.37 4.49
C SER A 217 15.35 10.10 5.76
N SER A 218 15.19 11.43 5.78
CA SER A 218 15.43 12.28 6.95
C SER A 218 14.49 11.99 8.09
N GLY A 219 13.34 11.42 7.77
CA GLY A 219 12.26 11.17 8.72
C GLY A 219 11.57 12.44 9.20
N ASN A 220 11.84 13.59 8.58
CA ASN A 220 11.15 14.83 8.87
C ASN A 220 10.02 15.03 7.85
N PHE A 221 8.79 14.78 8.29
CA PHE A 221 7.60 14.87 7.43
C PHE A 221 6.67 15.92 7.99
N PRO A 222 6.63 17.15 7.40
CA PRO A 222 5.75 18.22 7.84
C PRO A 222 4.29 18.01 7.44
N ILE A 223 3.97 16.85 6.85
CA ILE A 223 2.68 16.54 6.25
C ILE A 223 1.87 15.65 7.18
N GLU A 224 0.62 16.00 7.36
CA GLU A 224 -0.34 15.21 8.11
C GLU A 224 -0.81 14.01 7.26
N PHE A 225 -0.04 12.89 7.30
CA PHE A 225 -0.34 11.68 6.53
C PHE A 225 -1.76 11.14 6.77
N ASP A 226 -2.34 11.38 7.94
CA ASP A 226 -3.66 10.89 8.32
C ASP A 226 -4.80 11.56 7.54
N LYS A 227 -4.52 12.71 6.94
CA LYS A 227 -5.46 13.43 6.06
C LYS A 227 -5.42 12.94 4.60
N LEU A 228 -4.44 12.12 4.23
CA LEU A 228 -4.40 11.53 2.89
C LEU A 228 -5.57 10.55 2.70
N ASP A 229 -6.19 10.60 1.52
CA ASP A 229 -7.15 9.57 1.13
C ASP A 229 -6.50 8.18 1.19
N LYS A 230 -7.17 7.21 1.80
CA LYS A 230 -6.67 5.83 1.97
C LYS A 230 -6.37 5.11 0.64
N LYS A 231 -6.89 5.61 -0.47
CA LYS A 231 -6.57 5.14 -1.83
C LYS A 231 -5.30 5.77 -2.41
N ALA A 232 -4.76 6.81 -1.77
CA ALA A 232 -3.61 7.56 -2.25
C ALA A 232 -2.26 6.97 -1.78
N PHE A 233 -2.12 5.64 -1.79
CA PHE A 233 -0.87 4.97 -1.41
C PHE A 233 0.35 5.43 -2.23
N PRO A 234 0.27 5.66 -3.56
CA PRO A 234 1.37 6.25 -4.32
C PRO A 234 1.79 7.63 -3.81
N ALA A 235 0.84 8.49 -3.45
CA ALA A 235 1.13 9.80 -2.87
C ALA A 235 1.84 9.68 -1.51
N PHE A 236 1.36 8.78 -0.65
CA PHE A 236 2.00 8.47 0.62
C PHE A 236 3.47 8.06 0.44
N LEU A 237 3.74 7.12 -0.49
CA LEU A 237 5.10 6.67 -0.79
C LEU A 237 5.98 7.80 -1.34
N ALA A 238 5.46 8.59 -2.29
CA ALA A 238 6.21 9.69 -2.88
C ALA A 238 6.63 10.73 -1.84
N ILE A 239 5.75 11.05 -0.88
CA ILE A 239 6.04 11.96 0.22
C ILE A 239 7.04 11.32 1.20
N LEU A 240 6.78 10.08 1.65
CA LEU A 240 7.61 9.38 2.62
C LEU A 240 9.04 9.17 2.14
N LEU A 241 9.21 8.97 0.85
CA LEU A 241 10.47 8.59 0.22
C LEU A 241 11.01 9.64 -0.76
N LYS A 242 10.59 10.90 -0.65
CA LYS A 242 10.94 12.00 -1.56
C LYS A 242 12.45 12.22 -1.75
N GLU A 243 13.25 11.83 -0.77
CA GLU A 243 14.71 11.94 -0.80
C GLU A 243 15.41 10.79 -1.56
N HIS A 244 14.63 9.80 -2.00
CA HIS A 244 15.10 8.67 -2.79
C HIS A 244 14.78 8.84 -4.26
N SER A 245 15.59 8.23 -5.14
CA SER A 245 15.22 8.13 -6.55
C SER A 245 14.03 7.18 -6.74
N PHE A 246 13.22 7.43 -7.77
CA PHE A 246 12.15 6.52 -8.14
C PHE A 246 12.64 5.07 -8.37
N THR A 247 13.82 4.93 -8.99
CA THR A 247 14.44 3.62 -9.24
C THR A 247 14.73 2.86 -7.93
N ASP A 248 15.22 3.56 -6.89
CA ASP A 248 15.46 2.95 -5.57
C ASP A 248 14.15 2.47 -4.94
N ILE A 249 13.09 3.29 -5.04
CA ILE A 249 11.76 2.95 -4.51
C ILE A 249 11.21 1.73 -5.24
N GLN A 250 11.20 1.74 -6.57
CA GLN A 250 10.68 0.65 -7.40
C GLN A 250 11.40 -0.68 -7.12
N LYS A 251 12.74 -0.65 -7.02
CA LYS A 251 13.54 -1.84 -6.72
C LYS A 251 13.20 -2.46 -5.36
N LYS A 252 12.94 -1.62 -4.35
CA LYS A 252 12.66 -2.08 -2.97
C LYS A 252 11.21 -2.44 -2.72
N MET A 253 10.27 -1.74 -3.37
CA MET A 253 8.84 -1.89 -3.12
C MET A 253 8.14 -2.85 -4.09
N ARG A 254 8.76 -3.18 -5.23
CA ARG A 254 8.13 -4.01 -6.28
C ARG A 254 6.69 -3.59 -6.59
N LEU A 255 6.50 -2.29 -6.81
CA LEU A 255 5.19 -1.74 -7.10
C LEU A 255 4.60 -2.31 -8.39
N SER A 256 3.28 -2.41 -8.47
CA SER A 256 2.59 -2.65 -9.73
C SER A 256 2.94 -1.56 -10.75
N ASN A 257 2.82 -1.84 -12.05
CA ASN A 257 3.12 -0.86 -13.09
C ASN A 257 2.30 0.43 -12.92
N GLU A 258 1.05 0.29 -12.50
CA GLU A 258 0.14 1.41 -12.28
C GLU A 258 0.57 2.26 -11.07
N ASP A 259 0.88 1.63 -9.93
CA ASP A 259 1.36 2.34 -8.73
C ASP A 259 2.73 2.97 -8.97
N ALA A 260 3.64 2.25 -9.65
CA ALA A 260 4.96 2.73 -9.99
C ALA A 260 4.89 4.00 -10.85
N ARG A 261 4.03 3.99 -11.87
CA ARG A 261 3.77 5.16 -12.71
C ARG A 261 3.23 6.31 -11.88
N ALA A 262 2.22 6.07 -11.03
CA ALA A 262 1.63 7.12 -10.20
C ALA A 262 2.64 7.71 -9.20
N VAL A 263 3.50 6.88 -8.56
CA VAL A 263 4.59 7.38 -7.68
C VAL A 263 5.55 8.27 -8.45
N SER A 264 5.98 7.86 -9.64
CA SER A 264 6.89 8.64 -10.50
C SER A 264 6.27 9.99 -10.90
N GLU A 265 5.00 9.99 -11.29
CA GLU A 265 4.25 11.19 -11.67
C GLU A 265 4.08 12.16 -10.49
N VAL A 266 3.81 11.65 -9.28
CA VAL A 266 3.73 12.47 -8.06
C VAL A 266 5.09 13.06 -7.70
N MET A 267 6.15 12.25 -7.73
CA MET A 267 7.52 12.72 -7.44
C MET A 267 7.95 13.79 -8.43
N TYR A 268 7.65 13.60 -9.72
CA TYR A 268 7.92 14.60 -10.75
C TYR A 268 7.20 15.93 -10.45
N TYR A 269 5.90 15.87 -10.13
CA TYR A 269 5.12 17.06 -9.77
C TYR A 269 5.69 17.77 -8.53
N MET A 270 6.06 17.03 -7.50
CA MET A 270 6.68 17.60 -6.29
C MET A 270 8.00 18.30 -6.60
N ALA A 271 8.87 17.68 -7.42
CA ALA A 271 10.13 18.27 -7.84
C ALA A 271 9.93 19.54 -8.66
N MET A 272 8.94 19.57 -9.56
CA MET A 272 8.55 20.75 -10.33
C MET A 272 8.19 21.93 -9.42
N THR A 273 7.36 21.65 -8.41
CA THR A 273 6.84 22.74 -7.53
C THR A 273 7.81 23.20 -6.46
N ASP A 274 8.75 22.34 -6.02
CA ASP A 274 9.75 22.69 -5.01
C ASP A 274 10.89 23.58 -5.56
N THR A 275 11.11 23.57 -6.88
CA THR A 275 12.22 24.33 -7.50
C THR A 275 11.86 25.78 -7.84
N GLY A 276 10.58 26.19 -7.70
CA GLY A 276 10.13 27.53 -8.08
C GLY A 276 10.33 27.87 -9.56
N LYS A 277 10.60 26.85 -10.40
CA LYS A 277 10.82 27.00 -11.83
C LYS A 277 9.50 27.19 -12.58
N GLN A 278 9.60 27.62 -13.83
CA GLN A 278 8.54 27.91 -14.80
C GLN A 278 7.42 26.85 -14.93
N GLU A 279 7.63 25.69 -14.35
CA GLU A 279 6.76 24.52 -14.38
C GLU A 279 5.55 24.59 -13.42
N ASP A 280 5.48 25.56 -12.49
CA ASP A 280 4.24 25.91 -11.76
C ASP A 280 3.38 26.91 -12.55
N SER A 281 3.79 27.22 -13.78
CA SER A 281 3.03 28.04 -14.74
C SER A 281 1.79 27.30 -15.25
N GLU A 282 0.85 28.01 -15.83
CA GLU A 282 -0.33 27.43 -16.47
C GLU A 282 0.04 26.47 -17.61
N ILE A 283 1.08 26.81 -18.38
CA ILE A 283 1.61 25.95 -19.47
C ILE A 283 2.16 24.64 -18.88
N GLY A 284 3.04 24.73 -17.89
CA GLY A 284 3.61 23.55 -17.22
C GLY A 284 2.52 22.66 -16.63
N LEU A 285 1.47 23.24 -16.03
CA LEU A 285 0.34 22.49 -15.52
C LEU A 285 -0.42 21.74 -16.62
N VAL A 286 -0.70 22.37 -17.76
CA VAL A 286 -1.42 21.74 -18.88
C VAL A 286 -0.59 20.61 -19.50
N HIS A 287 0.72 20.81 -19.66
CA HIS A 287 1.64 19.76 -20.13
C HIS A 287 1.67 18.58 -19.16
N PHE A 288 1.81 18.86 -17.87
CA PHE A 288 1.81 17.81 -16.84
C PHE A 288 0.52 16.99 -16.92
N VAL A 289 -0.65 17.63 -16.93
CA VAL A 289 -1.96 16.96 -16.99
C VAL A 289 -2.11 16.15 -18.28
N GLY A 290 -1.63 16.68 -19.41
CA GLY A 290 -1.70 16.00 -20.70
C GLY A 290 -0.87 14.69 -20.78
N GLN A 291 0.15 14.55 -19.95
CA GLN A 291 1.07 13.41 -19.94
C GLN A 291 0.85 12.45 -18.76
N THR A 292 0.10 12.88 -17.75
CA THR A 292 -0.08 12.17 -16.49
C THR A 292 -1.30 11.25 -16.53
N SER A 293 -1.18 10.07 -15.93
CA SER A 293 -2.29 9.13 -15.78
C SER A 293 -3.39 9.67 -14.86
N ALA A 294 -4.63 9.18 -15.02
CA ALA A 294 -5.73 9.54 -14.12
C ALA A 294 -5.40 9.23 -12.65
N LYS A 295 -4.74 8.10 -12.39
CA LYS A 295 -4.28 7.73 -11.05
C LYS A 295 -3.20 8.68 -10.54
N GLY A 296 -2.27 9.11 -11.39
CA GLY A 296 -1.24 10.11 -11.05
C GLY A 296 -1.87 11.45 -10.67
N ILE A 297 -2.81 11.96 -11.47
CA ILE A 297 -3.54 13.19 -11.15
C ILE A 297 -4.26 13.07 -9.81
N SER A 298 -4.99 11.98 -9.56
CA SER A 298 -5.69 11.76 -8.29
C SER A 298 -4.73 11.77 -7.09
N ASN A 299 -3.54 11.19 -7.23
CA ASN A 299 -2.53 11.17 -6.18
C ASN A 299 -1.86 12.54 -5.98
N VAL A 300 -1.64 13.32 -7.04
CA VAL A 300 -1.19 14.71 -6.91
C VAL A 300 -2.24 15.57 -6.21
N GLU A 301 -3.52 15.43 -6.54
CA GLU A 301 -4.61 16.11 -5.83
C GLU A 301 -4.62 15.75 -4.32
N ALA A 302 -4.36 14.50 -3.97
CA ALA A 302 -4.22 14.09 -2.57
C ALA A 302 -3.05 14.82 -1.88
N VAL A 303 -1.89 14.97 -2.53
CA VAL A 303 -0.76 15.76 -2.01
C VAL A 303 -1.15 17.22 -1.81
N LEU A 304 -1.78 17.82 -2.81
CA LEU A 304 -2.19 19.23 -2.75
C LEU A 304 -3.18 19.49 -1.63
N SER A 305 -4.11 18.56 -1.38
CA SER A 305 -5.10 18.68 -0.30
C SER A 305 -4.45 18.77 1.08
N VAL A 306 -3.42 17.95 1.35
CA VAL A 306 -2.71 17.93 2.64
C VAL A 306 -1.64 19.03 2.76
N THR A 307 -1.17 19.57 1.65
CA THR A 307 -0.23 20.71 1.63
C THR A 307 -0.94 22.07 1.56
N ARG A 308 -2.27 22.08 1.57
CA ARG A 308 -3.12 23.29 1.45
C ARG A 308 -2.82 24.13 0.20
N LYS A 309 -2.33 23.49 -0.86
CA LYS A 309 -2.13 24.13 -2.17
C LYS A 309 -3.41 24.03 -3.01
N THR A 310 -3.56 24.92 -3.98
CA THR A 310 -4.73 24.92 -4.87
C THR A 310 -4.78 23.64 -5.72
N PRO A 311 -5.87 22.88 -5.70
CA PRO A 311 -6.03 21.69 -6.52
C PRO A 311 -5.87 21.95 -8.02
N ILE A 312 -5.30 20.98 -8.74
CA ILE A 312 -5.15 21.01 -10.21
C ILE A 312 -6.50 21.28 -10.88
N SER A 313 -7.54 20.57 -10.46
CA SER A 313 -8.90 20.71 -10.97
C SER A 313 -9.44 22.13 -10.86
N ASN A 314 -9.16 22.83 -9.75
CA ASN A 314 -9.55 24.22 -9.55
C ASN A 314 -8.75 25.18 -10.44
N ARG A 315 -7.44 24.95 -10.57
CA ARG A 315 -6.58 25.76 -11.46
C ARG A 315 -7.04 25.64 -12.90
N LEU A 316 -7.34 24.44 -13.39
CA LEU A 316 -7.86 24.21 -14.74
C LEU A 316 -9.24 24.90 -14.96
N LYS A 317 -10.13 24.86 -13.94
CA LYS A 317 -11.40 25.58 -13.99
C LYS A 317 -11.21 27.10 -14.10
N MET A 318 -10.24 27.66 -13.39
CA MET A 318 -9.90 29.08 -13.47
C MET A 318 -9.40 29.45 -14.88
N MET A 319 -8.51 28.63 -15.45
CA MET A 319 -8.01 28.81 -16.82
C MET A 319 -9.16 28.79 -17.85
N LYS A 320 -10.07 27.82 -17.76
CA LYS A 320 -11.25 27.74 -18.63
C LYS A 320 -12.16 28.95 -18.52
N ARG A 321 -12.40 29.45 -17.29
CA ARG A 321 -13.17 30.69 -17.09
C ARG A 321 -12.49 31.91 -17.69
N ALA A 322 -11.17 31.92 -17.79
CA ALA A 322 -10.38 32.94 -18.46
C ALA A 322 -10.26 32.73 -19.98
N GLY A 323 -11.00 31.78 -20.56
CA GLY A 323 -10.98 31.49 -22.01
C GLY A 323 -9.72 30.74 -22.49
N LYS A 324 -8.87 30.27 -21.55
CA LYS A 324 -7.63 29.56 -21.88
C LYS A 324 -7.87 28.07 -22.11
N PRO A 325 -7.30 27.46 -23.17
CA PRO A 325 -7.41 26.02 -23.39
C PRO A 325 -6.63 25.25 -22.30
N THR A 326 -7.18 24.12 -21.88
CA THR A 326 -6.53 23.24 -20.88
C THR A 326 -6.10 21.90 -21.48
N SER A 327 -6.27 21.73 -22.78
CA SER A 327 -5.83 20.54 -23.54
C SER A 327 -5.75 20.86 -25.04
N MET A 328 -5.02 20.05 -25.78
CA MET A 328 -4.97 20.09 -27.26
C MET A 328 -6.36 20.02 -27.92
N LYS A 329 -7.31 19.33 -27.26
CA LYS A 329 -8.68 19.17 -27.79
C LYS A 329 -9.51 20.47 -27.71
N GLU A 330 -9.14 21.38 -26.84
CA GLU A 330 -9.80 22.64 -26.62
C GLU A 330 -9.17 23.80 -27.42
N LEU A 331 -8.09 23.49 -28.14
CA LEU A 331 -7.42 24.48 -29.00
C LEU A 331 -8.30 24.87 -30.19
N GLY A 332 -8.33 26.16 -30.54
CA GLY A 332 -9.13 26.69 -31.62
C GLY A 332 -8.76 26.20 -33.02
N ILE A 333 -7.59 25.59 -33.17
CA ILE A 333 -7.09 24.97 -34.41
C ILE A 333 -6.74 23.51 -34.21
N GLY A 334 -6.77 22.73 -35.29
CA GLY A 334 -6.42 21.30 -35.28
C GLY A 334 -5.39 20.92 -36.35
N GLY A 335 -4.97 19.67 -36.33
CA GLY A 335 -3.99 19.17 -37.30
C GLY A 335 -4.38 19.36 -38.76
N ARG A 336 -5.69 19.32 -39.08
CA ARG A 336 -6.19 19.53 -40.44
C ARG A 336 -5.95 20.98 -40.92
N ASP A 337 -6.04 21.95 -40.04
CA ASP A 337 -5.81 23.35 -40.38
C ASP A 337 -4.34 23.59 -40.66
N LEU A 338 -3.47 22.96 -39.92
CA LEU A 338 -2.01 23.01 -40.11
C LEU A 338 -1.57 22.31 -41.39
N VAL A 339 -2.22 21.20 -41.76
CA VAL A 339 -1.99 20.56 -43.06
C VAL A 339 -2.37 21.49 -44.22
N LYS A 340 -3.48 22.23 -44.12
CA LYS A 340 -3.85 23.24 -45.12
C LYS A 340 -2.83 24.37 -45.25
N LEU A 341 -2.10 24.68 -44.15
CA LEU A 341 -0.98 25.63 -44.16
C LEU A 341 0.30 25.05 -44.74
N GLY A 342 0.29 23.78 -45.18
CA GLY A 342 1.46 23.12 -45.78
C GLY A 342 2.39 22.43 -44.80
N LEU A 343 2.07 22.37 -43.50
CA LEU A 343 2.86 21.64 -42.52
C LEU A 343 2.67 20.14 -42.66
N LYS A 344 3.75 19.35 -42.42
CA LYS A 344 3.75 17.90 -42.61
C LYS A 344 4.50 17.18 -41.45
N GLY A 345 4.10 15.95 -41.18
CA GLY A 345 4.80 15.07 -40.21
C GLY A 345 4.93 15.68 -38.81
N LYS A 346 6.08 15.57 -38.20
CA LYS A 346 6.36 16.04 -36.84
C LYS A 346 6.07 17.56 -36.66
N LYS A 347 6.25 18.36 -37.71
CA LYS A 347 5.97 19.81 -37.65
C LYS A 347 4.53 20.15 -37.29
N ILE A 348 3.55 19.27 -37.58
CA ILE A 348 2.15 19.45 -37.16
C ILE A 348 2.04 19.38 -35.64
N GLY A 349 2.66 18.36 -35.02
CA GLY A 349 2.67 18.23 -33.55
C GLY A 349 3.37 19.40 -32.86
N ASP A 350 4.53 19.80 -33.38
CA ASP A 350 5.30 20.93 -32.85
C ASP A 350 4.50 22.24 -32.95
N ALA A 351 3.77 22.45 -34.05
CA ALA A 351 2.93 23.64 -34.26
C ALA A 351 1.68 23.63 -33.36
N LEU A 352 1.04 22.47 -33.14
CA LEU A 352 -0.05 22.35 -32.17
C LEU A 352 0.40 22.66 -30.74
N GLN A 353 1.56 22.13 -30.34
CA GLN A 353 2.12 22.40 -29.02
C GLN A 353 2.43 23.90 -28.84
N PHE A 354 3.11 24.49 -29.82
CA PHE A 354 3.38 25.93 -29.84
C PHE A 354 2.09 26.75 -29.74
N SER A 355 1.05 26.38 -30.50
CA SER A 355 -0.24 27.10 -30.49
C SER A 355 -0.94 26.98 -29.14
N LEU A 356 -0.85 25.81 -28.47
CA LEU A 356 -1.40 25.61 -27.13
C LEU A 356 -0.71 26.51 -26.11
N ASP A 357 0.62 26.52 -26.12
CA ASP A 357 1.41 27.34 -25.19
C ASP A 357 1.11 28.83 -25.41
N HIS A 358 1.05 29.25 -26.67
CA HIS A 358 0.77 30.63 -27.03
C HIS A 358 -0.68 31.10 -26.68
N ALA A 359 -1.67 30.19 -26.85
CA ALA A 359 -3.05 30.45 -26.44
C ALA A 359 -3.20 30.58 -24.90
N ILE A 360 -2.41 29.79 -24.14
CA ILE A 360 -2.40 29.89 -22.68
C ILE A 360 -1.76 31.19 -22.22
N GLU A 361 -0.63 31.59 -22.81
CA GLU A 361 0.08 32.84 -22.47
C GLU A 361 -0.72 34.08 -22.81
N SER A 362 -1.22 34.15 -24.06
CA SER A 362 -1.94 35.34 -24.56
C SER A 362 -3.37 35.41 -24.04
N GLY A 363 -3.95 34.29 -23.59
CA GLY A 363 -5.39 34.18 -23.32
C GLY A 363 -6.27 34.21 -24.58
N ASN A 364 -5.67 34.11 -25.77
CA ASN A 364 -6.38 34.19 -27.05
C ASN A 364 -6.33 32.84 -27.79
N ASN A 365 -7.48 32.19 -27.87
CA ASN A 365 -7.66 30.88 -28.53
C ASN A 365 -8.43 31.02 -29.88
N ASP A 366 -8.45 32.24 -30.45
CA ASP A 366 -9.10 32.48 -31.75
C ASP A 366 -8.35 31.75 -32.89
N PRO A 367 -9.04 30.98 -33.75
CA PRO A 367 -8.44 30.23 -34.82
C PRO A 367 -7.57 31.06 -35.78
N LYS A 368 -8.05 32.22 -36.18
CA LYS A 368 -7.34 33.09 -37.12
C LYS A 368 -6.05 33.60 -36.48
N TYR A 369 -6.13 34.08 -35.25
CA TYR A 369 -4.98 34.53 -34.47
C TYR A 369 -3.92 33.46 -34.36
N LEU A 370 -4.30 32.22 -34.01
CA LEU A 370 -3.40 31.11 -33.87
C LEU A 370 -2.75 30.70 -35.20
N LEU A 371 -3.51 30.68 -36.29
CA LEU A 371 -2.95 30.38 -37.63
C LEU A 371 -1.93 31.42 -38.07
N ASP A 372 -2.17 32.69 -37.79
CA ASP A 372 -1.25 33.78 -38.15
C ASP A 372 0.05 33.69 -37.31
N THR A 373 -0.04 33.31 -36.03
CA THR A 373 1.14 33.08 -35.19
C THR A 373 1.95 31.87 -35.64
N VAL A 374 1.27 30.77 -36.06
CA VAL A 374 1.93 29.60 -36.65
C VAL A 374 2.64 29.94 -37.96
N LYS A 375 1.99 30.71 -38.86
CA LYS A 375 2.61 31.17 -40.11
C LYS A 375 3.89 31.92 -39.83
N SER A 376 3.85 32.86 -38.90
CA SER A 376 5.03 33.64 -38.50
C SER A 376 6.15 32.77 -37.92
N LYS A 377 5.80 31.84 -37.02
CA LYS A 377 6.79 30.99 -36.30
C LYS A 377 7.43 29.96 -37.20
N PHE A 378 6.66 29.33 -38.08
CA PHE A 378 7.10 28.17 -38.89
C PHE A 378 7.44 28.55 -40.33
N GLY A 379 7.33 29.83 -40.72
CA GLY A 379 7.69 30.36 -42.03
C GLY A 379 6.83 29.79 -43.16
N VAL A 380 5.54 29.52 -42.90
CA VAL A 380 4.58 29.08 -43.91
C VAL A 380 3.69 30.22 -44.34
N LYS A 381 3.29 30.23 -45.62
CA LYS A 381 2.51 31.32 -46.24
C LYS A 381 0.99 31.12 -46.04
#